data_f4fdc3e72c0ee17590692d744cad78b6
#
_entry.id   f4fdc3e72c0ee17590692d744cad78b6
#
_cell.length_a   1.000
_cell.length_b   1.000
_cell.length_c   1.000
_cell.angle_alpha   90.00
_cell.angle_beta   90.00
_cell.angle_gamma   90.00
#
_symmetry.space_group_name_H-M   'P 1'
#
loop_
_entity.id
_entity.type
_entity.pdbx_description
1 polymer ?
#
loop_
_entity_poly.entity_id
_entity_poly.type
_entity_poly.pdbx_seq_one_letter_code
_entity_poly.pdbx_strand_id
1 'polypeptide(L)'
;LRGLVGSEMCIRDSTYSSAVYENENDSLEIAQKNKYQKLIDLLDVKDGNKVLEIGCGWGGFSEYLAKNYNVSIDCITISKKQFEFTKKRISDSGLNNKVNVLFLDYRDLQDKYDKIVSIEMIEAVGENYLGKYFETIKKSLNKDGSAALQGITIRDDLFDRYKRSEDFIQKYIFPGGFLPSVNLMKTLIKKNKLNLIKVNSYPDDYARTLANWRINFFKAWNSITPLGFDETFKRMWEFYLSYCEAGFKSKNINLIQISMSNK
;
A
#
# COMPACT_ATOMS: atom_id res chain seq x y z
N LEU A 1 12.04 -14.13 2.72
CA LEU A 1 12.74 -13.78 3.97
C LEU A 1 12.52 -12.32 4.37
N ARG A 2 12.70 -11.33 3.46
CA ARG A 2 12.50 -9.89 3.75
C ARG A 2 11.04 -9.54 4.11
N GLY A 3 10.05 -10.23 3.52
CA GLY A 3 8.64 -10.08 3.89
C GLY A 3 8.32 -10.60 5.31
N LEU A 4 9.07 -11.59 5.81
CA LEU A 4 8.93 -12.07 7.18
C LEU A 4 9.44 -11.03 8.20
N VAL A 5 10.58 -10.38 7.93
CA VAL A 5 11.07 -9.31 8.82
C VAL A 5 10.13 -8.12 8.83
N GLY A 6 9.56 -7.77 7.67
CA GLY A 6 8.50 -6.75 7.60
C GLY A 6 7.30 -7.13 8.46
N SER A 7 6.84 -8.40 8.42
CA SER A 7 5.74 -8.87 9.26
C SER A 7 6.09 -8.92 10.74
N GLU A 8 7.32 -9.36 11.10
CA GLU A 8 7.78 -9.39 12.49
C GLU A 8 7.93 -7.98 13.11
N MET A 9 8.29 -6.97 12.30
CA MET A 9 8.34 -5.57 12.75
C MET A 9 6.97 -4.92 12.90
N CYS A 10 6.00 -5.37 12.11
CA CYS A 10 4.62 -4.87 12.08
C CYS A 10 3.65 -5.83 12.79
N ILE A 11 4.17 -6.69 13.69
CA ILE A 11 3.55 -7.91 14.22
C ILE A 11 2.13 -7.74 14.77
N ARG A 12 1.77 -6.59 15.29
CA ARG A 12 0.42 -6.44 15.89
C ARG A 12 -0.68 -6.14 14.88
N ASP A 13 -0.38 -5.40 13.83
CA ASP A 13 -1.38 -5.00 12.82
C ASP A 13 -1.16 -5.64 11.45
N SER A 14 -0.03 -6.34 11.26
CA SER A 14 0.34 -7.01 10.01
C SER A 14 0.23 -6.10 8.79
N THR A 15 0.60 -4.81 8.94
CA THR A 15 0.49 -3.81 7.88
C THR A 15 1.86 -3.27 7.52
N TYR A 16 2.32 -3.56 6.30
CA TYR A 16 3.61 -3.07 5.77
C TYR A 16 3.38 -1.95 4.76
N SER A 17 2.76 -0.88 5.24
CA SER A 17 2.54 0.38 4.51
C SER A 17 2.44 1.53 5.50
N SER A 18 2.60 2.77 5.05
CA SER A 18 2.53 3.94 5.92
C SER A 18 1.20 4.04 6.66
N ALA A 19 1.27 4.46 7.89
CA ALA A 19 0.13 4.92 8.67
C ALA A 19 -0.20 6.40 8.36
N VAL A 20 -1.35 6.91 8.85
CA VAL A 20 -1.72 8.33 8.84
C VAL A 20 -2.12 8.73 10.25
N TYR A 21 -1.40 9.66 10.84
CA TYR A 21 -1.59 10.10 12.22
C TYR A 21 -2.50 11.33 12.24
N GLU A 22 -3.56 11.31 13.04
CA GLU A 22 -4.46 12.45 13.22
C GLU A 22 -4.06 13.27 14.43
N ASN A 23 -3.46 12.60 15.45
CA ASN A 23 -3.01 13.24 16.67
C ASN A 23 -1.54 12.87 16.97
N GLU A 24 -0.87 13.73 17.72
CA GLU A 24 0.51 13.48 18.15
C GLU A 24 0.67 12.20 18.99
N ASN A 25 -0.37 11.86 19.76
CA ASN A 25 -0.36 10.70 20.67
C ASN A 25 -0.89 9.40 20.04
N ASP A 26 -1.25 9.42 18.74
CA ASP A 26 -1.72 8.22 18.07
C ASP A 26 -0.64 7.13 18.09
N SER A 27 -1.02 5.94 18.55
CA SER A 27 -0.21 4.74 18.37
C SER A 27 -0.14 4.37 16.87
N LEU A 28 0.86 3.58 16.48
CA LEU A 28 0.97 3.07 15.11
C LEU A 28 -0.31 2.32 14.70
N GLU A 29 -0.90 1.52 15.59
CA GLU A 29 -2.14 0.77 15.33
C GLU A 29 -3.32 1.71 15.04
N ILE A 30 -3.50 2.77 15.83
CA ILE A 30 -4.54 3.78 15.61
C ILE A 30 -4.32 4.47 14.26
N ALA A 31 -3.09 4.89 14.00
CA ALA A 31 -2.73 5.58 12.77
C ALA A 31 -2.92 4.69 11.52
N GLN A 32 -2.73 3.36 11.63
CA GLN A 32 -3.07 2.43 10.55
C GLN A 32 -4.59 2.38 10.29
N LYS A 33 -5.42 2.38 11.33
CA LYS A 33 -6.88 2.45 11.18
C LYS A 33 -7.33 3.78 10.57
N ASN A 34 -6.72 4.90 10.98
CA ASN A 34 -6.97 6.21 10.39
C ASN A 34 -6.66 6.23 8.88
N LYS A 35 -5.54 5.63 8.46
CA LYS A 35 -5.21 5.44 7.05
C LYS A 35 -6.32 4.73 6.28
N TYR A 36 -6.81 3.62 6.82
CA TYR A 36 -7.88 2.85 6.19
C TYR A 36 -9.16 3.68 6.07
N GLN A 37 -9.53 4.38 7.16
CA GLN A 37 -10.72 5.21 7.16
C GLN A 37 -10.62 6.34 6.12
N LYS A 38 -9.47 7.02 6.01
CA LYS A 38 -9.26 8.06 4.99
C LYS A 38 -9.42 7.54 3.55
N LEU A 39 -8.98 6.30 3.27
CA LEU A 39 -9.19 5.69 1.95
C LEU A 39 -10.67 5.34 1.71
N ILE A 40 -11.36 4.86 2.74
CA ILE A 40 -12.80 4.56 2.70
C ILE A 40 -13.60 5.84 2.45
N ASP A 41 -13.25 6.93 3.13
CA ASP A 41 -13.88 8.25 2.95
C ASP A 41 -13.62 8.83 1.55
N LEU A 42 -12.38 8.68 1.02
CA LEU A 42 -12.06 9.09 -0.35
C LEU A 42 -12.83 8.33 -1.40
N LEU A 43 -13.19 7.08 -1.13
CA LEU A 43 -13.98 6.23 -2.01
C LEU A 43 -15.48 6.47 -1.84
N ASP A 44 -15.91 7.12 -0.76
CA ASP A 44 -17.31 7.21 -0.37
C ASP A 44 -17.99 5.83 -0.37
N VAL A 45 -17.40 4.88 0.38
CA VAL A 45 -17.91 3.51 0.49
C VAL A 45 -19.26 3.51 1.19
N LYS A 46 -20.21 2.79 0.61
CA LYS A 46 -21.57 2.61 1.15
C LYS A 46 -21.89 1.13 1.34
N ASP A 47 -22.80 0.83 2.24
CA ASP A 47 -23.33 -0.52 2.38
C ASP A 47 -23.88 -1.03 1.05
N GLY A 48 -23.61 -2.29 0.77
CA GLY A 48 -23.98 -2.95 -0.49
C GLY A 48 -22.95 -2.79 -1.61
N ASN A 49 -21.89 -1.97 -1.46
CA ASN A 49 -20.87 -1.86 -2.49
C ASN A 49 -20.08 -3.17 -2.68
N LYS A 50 -19.74 -3.48 -3.93
CA LYS A 50 -18.73 -4.48 -4.29
C LYS A 50 -17.37 -3.79 -4.39
N VAL A 51 -16.43 -4.20 -3.52
CA VAL A 51 -15.11 -3.57 -3.37
C VAL A 51 -14.01 -4.53 -3.82
N LEU A 52 -13.00 -4.01 -4.54
CA LEU A 52 -11.78 -4.72 -4.86
C LEU A 52 -10.60 -4.10 -4.11
N GLU A 53 -9.80 -4.92 -3.42
CA GLU A 53 -8.47 -4.54 -2.93
C GLU A 53 -7.40 -5.17 -3.83
N ILE A 54 -6.62 -4.33 -4.55
CA ILE A 54 -5.51 -4.80 -5.39
C ILE A 54 -4.21 -4.79 -4.57
N GLY A 55 -3.66 -5.99 -4.31
CA GLY A 55 -2.49 -6.13 -3.46
C GLY A 55 -2.84 -6.09 -1.98
N CYS A 56 -3.62 -7.06 -1.52
CA CYS A 56 -4.18 -7.06 -0.16
C CYS A 56 -3.14 -7.24 0.97
N GLY A 57 -1.87 -7.50 0.64
CA GLY A 57 -0.84 -7.74 1.64
C GLY A 57 -1.27 -8.83 2.63
N TRP A 58 -1.28 -8.50 3.91
CA TRP A 58 -1.69 -9.39 5.00
C TRP A 58 -3.17 -9.23 5.40
N GLY A 59 -3.98 -8.57 4.58
CA GLY A 59 -5.44 -8.48 4.73
C GLY A 59 -5.97 -7.45 5.71
N GLY A 60 -5.13 -6.51 6.17
CA GLY A 60 -5.51 -5.54 7.19
C GLY A 60 -6.63 -4.60 6.77
N PHE A 61 -6.58 -4.06 5.55
CA PHE A 61 -7.62 -3.17 5.03
C PHE A 61 -8.95 -3.92 4.81
N SER A 62 -8.92 -5.08 4.14
CA SER A 62 -10.12 -5.88 3.88
C SER A 62 -10.81 -6.31 5.16
N GLU A 63 -10.04 -6.73 6.19
CA GLU A 63 -10.60 -7.04 7.51
C GLU A 63 -11.24 -5.82 8.17
N TYR A 64 -10.54 -4.67 8.17
CA TYR A 64 -11.06 -3.43 8.75
C TYR A 64 -12.36 -3.00 8.05
N LEU A 65 -12.37 -3.00 6.73
CA LEU A 65 -13.54 -2.61 5.94
C LEU A 65 -14.73 -3.53 6.21
N ALA A 66 -14.54 -4.85 6.20
CA ALA A 66 -15.61 -5.83 6.42
C ALA A 66 -16.20 -5.79 7.83
N LYS A 67 -15.40 -5.42 8.84
CA LYS A 67 -15.86 -5.25 10.23
C LYS A 67 -16.74 -4.02 10.40
N ASN A 68 -16.49 -2.95 9.66
CA ASN A 68 -17.14 -1.66 9.89
C ASN A 68 -18.25 -1.34 8.88
N TYR A 69 -18.31 -2.05 7.73
CA TYR A 69 -19.26 -1.79 6.65
C TYR A 69 -19.92 -3.08 6.18
N ASN A 70 -21.12 -2.96 5.66
CA ASN A 70 -21.82 -4.11 5.05
C ASN A 70 -21.56 -4.14 3.54
N VAL A 71 -20.37 -4.62 3.15
CA VAL A 71 -19.87 -4.67 1.76
C VAL A 71 -19.43 -6.07 1.39
N SER A 72 -19.33 -6.36 0.11
CA SER A 72 -18.67 -7.55 -0.44
C SER A 72 -17.29 -7.17 -0.97
N ILE A 73 -16.25 -7.90 -0.59
CA ILE A 73 -14.86 -7.56 -0.89
C ILE A 73 -14.20 -8.74 -1.59
N ASP A 74 -13.65 -8.49 -2.78
CA ASP A 74 -12.63 -9.33 -3.37
C ASP A 74 -11.26 -8.71 -3.06
N CYS A 75 -10.36 -9.45 -2.43
CA CYS A 75 -9.00 -8.98 -2.18
C CYS A 75 -7.99 -9.93 -2.84
N ILE A 76 -7.09 -9.36 -3.66
CA ILE A 76 -6.20 -10.14 -4.52
C ILE A 76 -4.74 -9.98 -4.14
N THR A 77 -3.96 -11.04 -4.31
CA THR A 77 -2.50 -11.04 -4.20
C THR A 77 -1.89 -12.12 -5.09
N ILE A 78 -0.65 -11.90 -5.55
CA ILE A 78 0.18 -12.91 -6.24
C ILE A 78 1.18 -13.59 -5.30
N SER A 79 1.21 -13.23 -4.03
CA SER A 79 2.06 -13.87 -3.03
C SER A 79 1.32 -15.01 -2.33
N LYS A 80 1.78 -16.25 -2.53
CA LYS A 80 1.18 -17.42 -1.89
C LYS A 80 1.14 -17.29 -0.36
N LYS A 81 2.21 -16.75 0.25
CA LYS A 81 2.27 -16.55 1.71
C LYS A 81 1.24 -15.53 2.19
N GLN A 82 1.08 -14.41 1.47
CA GLN A 82 0.07 -13.42 1.79
C GLN A 82 -1.34 -13.99 1.62
N PHE A 83 -1.59 -14.72 0.55
CA PHE A 83 -2.86 -15.39 0.30
C PHE A 83 -3.26 -16.33 1.45
N GLU A 84 -2.37 -17.25 1.84
CA GLU A 84 -2.62 -18.21 2.91
C GLU A 84 -2.86 -17.51 4.26
N PHE A 85 -2.03 -16.51 4.58
CA PHE A 85 -2.17 -15.73 5.81
C PHE A 85 -3.48 -14.94 5.84
N THR A 86 -3.77 -14.20 4.76
CA THR A 86 -5.00 -13.38 4.68
C THR A 86 -6.24 -14.25 4.75
N LYS A 87 -6.25 -15.39 4.05
CA LYS A 87 -7.35 -16.34 4.10
C LYS A 87 -7.61 -16.84 5.53
N LYS A 88 -6.53 -17.19 6.26
CA LYS A 88 -6.65 -17.58 7.66
C LYS A 88 -7.17 -16.43 8.53
N ARG A 89 -6.62 -15.21 8.38
CA ARG A 89 -7.03 -14.01 9.12
C ARG A 89 -8.52 -13.70 8.96
N ILE A 90 -9.02 -13.76 7.73
CA ILE A 90 -10.43 -13.52 7.40
C ILE A 90 -11.33 -14.61 8.02
N SER A 91 -10.89 -15.87 7.94
CA SER A 91 -11.61 -17.00 8.56
C SER A 91 -11.65 -16.90 10.09
N ASP A 92 -10.52 -16.62 10.73
CA ASP A 92 -10.43 -16.48 12.18
C ASP A 92 -11.29 -15.29 12.69
N SER A 93 -11.50 -14.27 11.85
CA SER A 93 -12.38 -13.13 12.14
C SER A 93 -13.86 -13.37 11.81
N GLY A 94 -14.23 -14.54 11.27
CA GLY A 94 -15.62 -14.86 10.90
C GLY A 94 -16.16 -14.05 9.72
N LEU A 95 -15.29 -13.58 8.81
CA LEU A 95 -15.65 -12.66 7.74
C LEU A 95 -15.72 -13.32 6.35
N ASN A 96 -15.71 -14.66 6.26
CA ASN A 96 -15.73 -15.38 4.99
C ASN A 96 -16.98 -15.10 4.13
N ASN A 97 -18.06 -14.65 4.73
CA ASN A 97 -19.29 -14.27 4.02
C ASN A 97 -19.21 -12.87 3.37
N LYS A 98 -18.22 -12.06 3.74
CA LYS A 98 -18.01 -10.70 3.20
C LYS A 98 -16.75 -10.55 2.37
N VAL A 99 -15.70 -11.32 2.69
CA VAL A 99 -14.37 -11.18 2.08
C VAL A 99 -13.98 -12.46 1.36
N ASN A 100 -13.74 -12.34 0.06
CA ASN A 100 -13.20 -13.38 -0.79
C ASN A 100 -11.73 -13.10 -1.09
N VAL A 101 -10.84 -13.97 -0.63
CA VAL A 101 -9.39 -13.84 -0.85
C VAL A 101 -9.00 -14.64 -2.09
N LEU A 102 -8.38 -13.99 -3.08
CA LEU A 102 -8.05 -14.58 -4.36
C LEU A 102 -6.54 -14.57 -4.61
N PHE A 103 -6.01 -15.71 -5.01
CA PHE A 103 -4.65 -15.79 -5.56
C PHE A 103 -4.70 -15.46 -7.05
N LEU A 104 -4.60 -14.16 -7.38
CA LEU A 104 -4.86 -13.64 -8.71
C LEU A 104 -3.97 -12.44 -9.02
N ASP A 105 -3.47 -12.39 -10.27
CA ASP A 105 -2.83 -11.20 -10.81
C ASP A 105 -3.89 -10.16 -11.21
N TYR A 106 -3.66 -8.89 -10.86
CA TYR A 106 -4.59 -7.81 -11.21
C TYR A 106 -4.83 -7.70 -12.73
N ARG A 107 -3.88 -8.16 -13.56
CA ARG A 107 -3.97 -8.16 -15.01
C ARG A 107 -5.02 -9.12 -15.56
N ASP A 108 -5.38 -10.13 -14.77
CA ASP A 108 -6.32 -11.19 -15.14
C ASP A 108 -7.74 -10.95 -14.59
N LEU A 109 -7.98 -9.78 -13.98
CA LEU A 109 -9.29 -9.39 -13.46
C LEU A 109 -10.34 -9.34 -14.58
N GLN A 110 -11.50 -9.98 -14.35
CA GLN A 110 -12.64 -10.00 -15.27
C GLN A 110 -13.86 -9.27 -14.69
N ASP A 111 -13.97 -9.25 -13.38
CA ASP A 111 -15.10 -8.67 -12.66
C ASP A 111 -15.06 -7.14 -12.61
N LYS A 112 -16.24 -6.59 -12.29
CA LYS A 112 -16.41 -5.15 -12.07
C LYS A 112 -16.79 -4.83 -10.64
N TYR A 113 -16.37 -3.64 -10.20
CA TYR A 113 -16.48 -3.19 -8.83
C TYR A 113 -16.97 -1.75 -8.74
N ASP A 114 -17.69 -1.44 -7.67
CA ASP A 114 -18.11 -0.07 -7.37
C ASP A 114 -16.96 0.75 -6.83
N LYS A 115 -16.08 0.10 -6.04
CA LYS A 115 -14.93 0.71 -5.40
C LYS A 115 -13.68 -0.15 -5.60
N ILE A 116 -12.57 0.50 -5.91
CA ILE A 116 -11.25 -0.15 -5.99
C ILE A 116 -10.30 0.58 -5.06
N VAL A 117 -9.58 -0.18 -4.24
CA VAL A 117 -8.49 0.34 -3.39
C VAL A 117 -7.20 -0.40 -3.70
N SER A 118 -6.08 0.31 -3.60
CA SER A 118 -4.75 -0.31 -3.63
C SER A 118 -3.79 0.50 -2.77
N ILE A 119 -3.07 -0.18 -1.88
CA ILE A 119 -2.23 0.45 -0.86
C ILE A 119 -0.79 0.01 -1.07
N GLU A 120 0.06 0.95 -1.50
CA GLU A 120 1.52 0.75 -1.70
C GLU A 120 1.87 -0.50 -2.53
N MET A 121 1.10 -0.69 -3.60
CA MET A 121 1.35 -1.72 -4.60
C MET A 121 1.92 -1.13 -5.90
N ILE A 122 1.61 0.14 -6.17
CA ILE A 122 2.02 0.82 -7.41
C ILE A 122 3.54 0.85 -7.59
N GLU A 123 4.29 0.88 -6.50
CA GLU A 123 5.75 0.85 -6.47
C GLU A 123 6.33 -0.46 -7.03
N ALA A 124 5.57 -1.55 -6.88
CA ALA A 124 5.96 -2.88 -7.36
C ALA A 124 5.52 -3.17 -8.81
N VAL A 125 4.75 -2.26 -9.42
CA VAL A 125 4.24 -2.43 -10.79
C VAL A 125 5.36 -2.26 -11.82
N GLY A 126 6.32 -1.36 -11.57
CA GLY A 126 7.37 -1.00 -12.51
C GLY A 126 6.90 -0.04 -13.60
N GLU A 127 7.80 0.82 -14.12
CA GLU A 127 7.48 1.90 -15.06
C GLU A 127 6.69 1.43 -16.29
N ASN A 128 7.14 0.34 -16.90
CA ASN A 128 6.58 -0.16 -18.17
C ASN A 128 5.13 -0.66 -18.04
N TYR A 129 4.70 -0.99 -16.84
CA TYR A 129 3.36 -1.57 -16.58
C TYR A 129 2.38 -0.60 -15.93
N LEU A 130 2.81 0.60 -15.56
CA LEU A 130 1.90 1.60 -14.96
C LEU A 130 0.70 1.92 -15.85
N GLY A 131 0.92 2.05 -17.17
CA GLY A 131 -0.18 2.25 -18.12
C GLY A 131 -1.22 1.13 -18.06
N LYS A 132 -0.76 -0.12 -18.01
CA LYS A 132 -1.62 -1.31 -17.89
C LYS A 132 -2.35 -1.36 -16.56
N TYR A 133 -1.69 -0.93 -15.48
CA TYR A 133 -2.29 -0.86 -14.16
C TYR A 133 -3.51 0.08 -14.11
N PHE A 134 -3.37 1.31 -14.63
CA PHE A 134 -4.48 2.26 -14.71
C PHE A 134 -5.57 1.83 -15.70
N GLU A 135 -5.19 1.16 -16.83
CA GLU A 135 -6.14 0.55 -17.75
C GLU A 135 -6.97 -0.52 -17.05
N THR A 136 -6.34 -1.38 -16.26
CA THR A 136 -7.04 -2.42 -15.50
C THR A 136 -7.99 -1.81 -14.48
N ILE A 137 -7.57 -0.79 -13.71
CA ILE A 137 -8.48 -0.06 -12.80
C ILE A 137 -9.70 0.46 -13.56
N LYS A 138 -9.48 1.13 -14.72
CA LYS A 138 -10.60 1.63 -15.54
C LYS A 138 -11.54 0.52 -16.00
N LYS A 139 -10.99 -0.60 -16.46
CA LYS A 139 -11.77 -1.76 -16.94
C LYS A 139 -12.57 -2.44 -15.83
N SER A 140 -11.99 -2.49 -14.62
CA SER A 140 -12.61 -3.15 -13.46
C SER A 140 -13.58 -2.26 -12.69
N LEU A 141 -13.67 -0.96 -12.98
CA LEU A 141 -14.68 -0.09 -12.39
C LEU A 141 -16.03 -0.19 -13.10
N ASN A 142 -17.09 -0.26 -12.32
CA ASN A 142 -18.45 0.00 -12.80
C ASN A 142 -18.56 1.43 -13.34
N LYS A 143 -19.61 1.72 -14.11
CA LYS A 143 -19.99 3.10 -14.40
C LYS A 143 -20.26 3.82 -13.07
N ASP A 144 -19.77 5.04 -12.93
CA ASP A 144 -19.82 5.85 -11.70
C ASP A 144 -19.04 5.25 -10.50
N GLY A 145 -18.29 4.17 -10.71
CA GLY A 145 -17.37 3.62 -9.73
C GLY A 145 -16.17 4.53 -9.46
N SER A 146 -15.52 4.34 -8.32
CA SER A 146 -14.34 5.12 -7.91
C SER A 146 -13.19 4.23 -7.43
N ALA A 147 -11.95 4.73 -7.62
CA ALA A 147 -10.75 4.09 -7.11
C ALA A 147 -9.95 5.05 -6.24
N ALA A 148 -9.31 4.52 -5.19
CA ALA A 148 -8.35 5.25 -4.37
C ALA A 148 -7.05 4.44 -4.26
N LEU A 149 -5.94 5.12 -4.46
CA LEU A 149 -4.61 4.55 -4.34
C LEU A 149 -3.84 5.28 -3.24
N GLN A 150 -3.16 4.54 -2.37
CA GLN A 150 -2.08 5.07 -1.56
C GLN A 150 -0.77 4.62 -2.20
N GLY A 151 0.19 5.54 -2.33
CA GLY A 151 1.49 5.20 -2.89
C GLY A 151 2.54 6.26 -2.65
N ILE A 152 3.79 5.83 -2.73
CA ILE A 152 4.95 6.70 -2.64
C ILE A 152 5.19 7.34 -3.99
N THR A 153 5.42 8.64 -3.97
CA THR A 153 5.79 9.40 -5.18
C THR A 153 7.11 10.10 -4.98
N ILE A 154 7.86 10.25 -6.06
CA ILE A 154 9.02 11.14 -6.09
C ILE A 154 8.58 12.54 -6.55
N ARG A 155 9.25 13.56 -6.06
CA ARG A 155 9.05 14.95 -6.47
C ARG A 155 9.25 15.12 -7.98
N ASP A 156 8.37 15.86 -8.64
CA ASP A 156 8.32 15.96 -10.10
C ASP A 156 9.65 16.44 -10.73
N ASP A 157 10.35 17.39 -10.09
CA ASP A 157 11.63 17.92 -10.57
C ASP A 157 12.82 16.95 -10.41
N LEU A 158 12.67 15.93 -9.55
CA LEU A 158 13.67 14.87 -9.38
C LEU A 158 13.40 13.63 -10.26
N PHE A 159 12.21 13.54 -10.84
CA PHE A 159 11.73 12.33 -11.51
C PHE A 159 12.63 11.88 -12.67
N ASP A 160 13.03 12.80 -13.55
CA ASP A 160 13.89 12.45 -14.69
C ASP A 160 15.28 11.99 -14.27
N ARG A 161 15.82 12.54 -13.19
CA ARG A 161 17.10 12.10 -12.62
C ARG A 161 16.96 10.72 -11.99
N TYR A 162 15.89 10.51 -11.23
CA TYR A 162 15.59 9.23 -10.57
C TYR A 162 15.51 8.07 -11.57
N LYS A 163 14.89 8.27 -12.73
CA LYS A 163 14.75 7.25 -13.78
C LYS A 163 16.07 6.80 -14.40
N ARG A 164 17.12 7.62 -14.33
CA ARG A 164 18.41 7.36 -14.98
C ARG A 164 19.41 6.60 -14.13
N SER A 165 19.14 6.41 -12.86
CA SER A 165 20.07 5.77 -11.92
C SER A 165 19.32 4.87 -10.95
N GLU A 166 19.87 3.70 -10.70
CA GLU A 166 19.40 2.81 -9.65
C GLU A 166 19.92 3.30 -8.29
N ASP A 167 19.02 3.46 -7.32
CA ASP A 167 19.40 3.83 -5.96
C ASP A 167 19.59 2.61 -5.05
N PHE A 168 19.92 2.87 -3.78
CA PHE A 168 20.10 1.83 -2.78
C PHE A 168 18.84 0.98 -2.60
N ILE A 169 17.66 1.59 -2.64
CA ILE A 169 16.37 0.89 -2.43
C ILE A 169 16.11 -0.08 -3.57
N GLN A 170 16.26 0.37 -4.81
CA GLN A 170 16.06 -0.46 -6.01
C GLN A 170 17.07 -1.59 -6.08
N LYS A 171 18.34 -1.33 -5.68
CA LYS A 171 19.40 -2.32 -5.76
C LYS A 171 19.33 -3.40 -4.68
N TYR A 172 19.01 -3.04 -3.43
CA TYR A 172 19.19 -3.94 -2.29
C TYR A 172 17.90 -4.30 -1.55
N ILE A 173 16.86 -3.47 -1.60
CA ILE A 173 15.64 -3.65 -0.82
C ILE A 173 14.47 -4.11 -1.69
N PHE A 174 14.13 -3.36 -2.73
CA PHE A 174 13.03 -3.63 -3.66
C PHE A 174 13.51 -3.63 -5.12
N PRO A 175 14.20 -4.69 -5.58
CA PRO A 175 14.62 -4.79 -6.97
C PRO A 175 13.44 -4.66 -7.93
N GLY A 176 13.58 -3.76 -8.91
CA GLY A 176 12.51 -3.45 -9.87
C GLY A 176 11.45 -2.48 -9.35
N GLY A 177 11.57 -1.99 -8.11
CA GLY A 177 10.70 -0.95 -7.56
C GLY A 177 10.82 0.36 -8.32
N PHE A 178 9.71 1.08 -8.46
CA PHE A 178 9.64 2.33 -9.19
C PHE A 178 8.69 3.32 -8.51
N LEU A 179 9.16 4.54 -8.27
CA LEU A 179 8.34 5.62 -7.72
C LEU A 179 7.81 6.52 -8.85
N PRO A 180 6.50 6.55 -9.11
CA PRO A 180 5.93 7.53 -10.04
C PRO A 180 6.02 8.94 -9.45
N SER A 181 6.01 9.95 -10.32
CA SER A 181 5.71 11.32 -9.87
C SER A 181 4.20 11.57 -9.89
N VAL A 182 3.75 12.59 -9.15
CA VAL A 182 2.32 12.97 -9.12
C VAL A 182 1.84 13.37 -10.52
N ASN A 183 2.67 14.06 -11.29
CA ASN A 183 2.33 14.47 -12.65
C ASN A 183 2.21 13.26 -13.61
N LEU A 184 3.06 12.25 -13.46
CA LEU A 184 2.91 11.00 -14.21
C LEU A 184 1.58 10.32 -13.88
N MET A 185 1.24 10.20 -12.60
CA MET A 185 -0.04 9.59 -12.18
C MET A 185 -1.24 10.34 -12.75
N LYS A 186 -1.26 11.68 -12.67
CA LYS A 186 -2.31 12.53 -13.29
C LYS A 186 -2.42 12.29 -14.79
N THR A 187 -1.29 12.17 -15.48
CA THR A 187 -1.24 11.90 -16.93
C THR A 187 -1.84 10.53 -17.26
N LEU A 188 -1.50 9.49 -16.47
CA LEU A 188 -2.04 8.13 -16.65
C LEU A 188 -3.53 8.05 -16.36
N ILE A 189 -4.02 8.73 -15.31
CA ILE A 189 -5.45 8.87 -14.99
C ILE A 189 -6.19 9.45 -16.18
N LYS A 190 -5.73 10.60 -16.71
CA LYS A 190 -6.34 11.26 -17.86
C LYS A 190 -6.30 10.40 -19.13
N LYS A 191 -5.15 9.76 -19.42
CA LYS A 191 -4.97 8.88 -20.59
C LYS A 191 -5.96 7.71 -20.58
N ASN A 192 -6.29 7.20 -19.41
CA ASN A 192 -7.25 6.11 -19.24
C ASN A 192 -8.69 6.58 -19.08
N LYS A 193 -8.99 7.85 -19.37
CA LYS A 193 -10.34 8.43 -19.28
C LYS A 193 -10.96 8.23 -17.88
N LEU A 194 -10.15 8.36 -16.86
CA LEU A 194 -10.55 8.48 -15.47
C LEU A 194 -10.54 9.94 -15.07
N ASN A 195 -11.44 10.35 -14.18
CA ASN A 195 -11.50 11.71 -13.65
C ASN A 195 -10.80 11.75 -12.30
N LEU A 196 -9.76 12.56 -12.19
CA LEU A 196 -9.09 12.82 -10.91
C LEU A 196 -10.08 13.56 -9.98
N ILE A 197 -10.25 13.06 -8.76
CA ILE A 197 -11.11 13.67 -7.73
C ILE A 197 -10.26 14.44 -6.72
N LYS A 198 -9.31 13.79 -6.08
CA LYS A 198 -8.53 14.38 -4.97
C LYS A 198 -7.13 13.79 -4.87
N VAL A 199 -6.20 14.58 -4.38
CA VAL A 199 -4.85 14.16 -3.98
C VAL A 199 -4.59 14.70 -2.59
N ASN A 200 -4.35 13.84 -1.63
CA ASN A 200 -3.90 14.18 -0.27
C ASN A 200 -2.42 13.76 -0.12
N SER A 201 -1.69 14.44 0.77
CA SER A 201 -0.25 14.29 0.94
C SER A 201 0.09 14.08 2.43
N TYR A 202 0.93 13.08 2.73
CA TYR A 202 1.24 12.65 4.09
C TYR A 202 2.74 12.28 4.27
N PRO A 203 3.70 13.14 3.88
CA PRO A 203 5.12 12.81 3.97
C PRO A 203 5.59 12.66 5.41
N ASP A 204 5.12 13.52 6.32
CA ASP A 204 5.51 13.50 7.73
C ASP A 204 4.99 12.24 8.45
N ASP A 205 3.82 11.74 8.04
CA ASP A 205 3.24 10.49 8.55
C ASP A 205 4.10 9.28 8.18
N TYR A 206 4.63 9.23 6.95
CA TYR A 206 5.53 8.14 6.58
C TYR A 206 6.87 8.24 7.29
N ALA A 207 7.43 9.43 7.42
CA ALA A 207 8.64 9.62 8.20
C ALA A 207 8.47 9.12 9.64
N ARG A 208 7.34 9.42 10.28
CA ARG A 208 6.99 8.94 11.62
C ARG A 208 6.78 7.42 11.65
N THR A 209 6.12 6.86 10.66
CA THR A 209 5.92 5.41 10.53
C THR A 209 7.26 4.67 10.45
N LEU A 210 8.18 5.15 9.62
CA LEU A 210 9.53 4.57 9.48
C LEU A 210 10.35 4.66 10.76
N ALA A 211 10.28 5.79 11.48
CA ALA A 211 10.90 5.95 12.77
C ALA A 211 10.35 4.92 13.80
N ASN A 212 9.04 4.72 13.84
CA ASN A 212 8.41 3.71 14.70
C ASN A 212 8.82 2.28 14.30
N TRP A 213 8.89 1.97 13.00
CA TRP A 213 9.37 0.67 12.53
C TRP A 213 10.82 0.43 12.92
N ARG A 214 11.68 1.44 12.84
CA ARG A 214 13.08 1.34 13.27
C ARG A 214 13.19 1.04 14.77
N ILE A 215 12.42 1.74 15.61
CA ILE A 215 12.37 1.47 17.05
C ILE A 215 11.91 0.04 17.34
N ASN A 216 10.83 -0.41 16.66
CA ASN A 216 10.30 -1.75 16.83
C ASN A 216 11.27 -2.84 16.34
N PHE A 217 11.98 -2.59 15.24
CA PHE A 217 13.01 -3.48 14.73
C PHE A 217 14.11 -3.72 15.75
N PHE A 218 14.63 -2.65 16.36
CA PHE A 218 15.66 -2.80 17.38
C PHE A 218 15.16 -3.51 18.64
N LYS A 219 13.93 -3.23 19.08
CA LYS A 219 13.31 -3.95 20.19
C LYS A 219 13.14 -5.45 19.92
N ALA A 220 12.81 -5.81 18.68
CA ALA A 220 12.60 -7.19 18.26
C ALA A 220 13.89 -7.93 17.86
N TRP A 221 15.07 -7.26 17.83
CA TRP A 221 16.29 -7.82 17.26
C TRP A 221 16.67 -9.18 17.84
N ASN A 222 16.59 -9.34 19.17
CA ASN A 222 16.91 -10.60 19.83
C ASN A 222 16.00 -11.77 19.41
N SER A 223 14.75 -11.47 18.99
CA SER A 223 13.81 -12.46 18.47
C SER A 223 14.01 -12.74 16.97
N ILE A 224 14.64 -11.80 16.26
CA ILE A 224 14.91 -11.89 14.81
C ILE A 224 16.20 -12.69 14.54
N THR A 225 17.22 -12.53 15.38
CA THR A 225 18.53 -13.18 15.22
C THR A 225 18.44 -14.71 15.08
N PRO A 226 17.61 -15.45 15.86
CA PRO A 226 17.47 -16.90 15.70
C PRO A 226 16.87 -17.33 14.36
N LEU A 227 16.25 -16.41 13.61
CA LEU A 227 15.69 -16.67 12.26
C LEU A 227 16.77 -16.64 11.17
N GLY A 228 18.04 -16.48 11.52
CA GLY A 228 19.19 -16.49 10.60
C GLY A 228 19.59 -15.11 10.04
N PHE A 229 19.16 -14.04 10.68
CA PHE A 229 19.57 -12.67 10.32
C PHE A 229 20.80 -12.24 11.12
N ASP A 230 21.79 -11.68 10.43
CA ASP A 230 23.09 -11.28 10.99
C ASP A 230 23.21 -9.75 11.17
N GLU A 231 24.34 -9.32 11.74
CA GLU A 231 24.63 -7.89 11.95
C GLU A 231 24.77 -7.12 10.63
N THR A 232 25.10 -7.78 9.52
CA THR A 232 25.11 -7.14 8.18
C THR A 232 23.70 -6.78 7.74
N PHE A 233 22.76 -7.72 7.93
CA PHE A 233 21.34 -7.46 7.68
C PHE A 233 20.81 -6.35 8.57
N LYS A 234 21.16 -6.33 9.86
CA LYS A 234 20.74 -5.30 10.82
C LYS A 234 21.15 -3.90 10.37
N ARG A 235 22.42 -3.72 10.00
CA ARG A 235 22.92 -2.42 9.49
C ARG A 235 22.26 -2.01 8.19
N MET A 236 22.06 -2.95 7.26
CA MET A 236 21.38 -2.70 6.00
C MET A 236 19.91 -2.26 6.22
N TRP A 237 19.22 -2.90 7.15
CA TRP A 237 17.83 -2.59 7.47
C TRP A 237 17.68 -1.26 8.19
N GLU A 238 18.56 -0.97 9.13
CA GLU A 238 18.65 0.35 9.79
C GLU A 238 18.90 1.46 8.78
N PHE A 239 19.84 1.25 7.87
CA PHE A 239 20.14 2.21 6.81
C PHE A 239 18.92 2.43 5.91
N TYR A 240 18.25 1.36 5.49
CA TYR A 240 17.01 1.43 4.70
C TYR A 240 15.95 2.31 5.37
N LEU A 241 15.61 2.02 6.63
CA LEU A 241 14.58 2.76 7.34
C LEU A 241 14.97 4.23 7.53
N SER A 242 16.24 4.51 7.87
CA SER A 242 16.74 5.87 8.05
C SER A 242 16.83 6.65 6.73
N TYR A 243 17.25 6.00 5.66
CA TYR A 243 17.31 6.59 4.31
C TYR A 243 15.94 7.02 3.82
N CYS A 244 14.93 6.13 3.94
CA CYS A 244 13.57 6.46 3.58
C CYS A 244 12.97 7.54 4.48
N GLU A 245 13.19 7.49 5.80
CA GLU A 245 12.77 8.53 6.74
C GLU A 245 13.30 9.91 6.33
N ALA A 246 14.59 10.00 5.98
CA ALA A 246 15.21 11.24 5.51
C ALA A 246 14.61 11.71 4.18
N GLY A 247 14.30 10.79 3.26
CA GLY A 247 13.65 11.07 1.98
C GLY A 247 12.29 11.73 2.15
N PHE A 248 11.46 11.24 3.08
CA PHE A 248 10.16 11.84 3.40
C PHE A 248 10.29 13.16 4.15
N LYS A 249 11.17 13.27 5.15
CA LYS A 249 11.43 14.53 5.89
C LYS A 249 11.93 15.65 4.98
N SER A 250 12.76 15.33 4.00
CA SER A 250 13.23 16.30 3.00
C SER A 250 12.21 16.61 1.90
N LYS A 251 11.08 15.89 1.89
CA LYS A 251 10.03 15.98 0.86
C LYS A 251 10.53 15.68 -0.56
N ASN A 252 11.64 14.95 -0.69
CA ASN A 252 12.12 14.42 -1.97
C ASN A 252 11.22 13.28 -2.47
N ILE A 253 10.69 12.52 -1.53
CA ILE A 253 9.60 11.55 -1.74
C ILE A 253 8.41 11.92 -0.86
N ASN A 254 7.23 11.48 -1.27
CA ASN A 254 5.98 11.81 -0.61
C ASN A 254 5.07 10.59 -0.54
N LEU A 255 4.26 10.49 0.49
CA LEU A 255 3.12 9.58 0.52
C LEU A 255 1.89 10.34 0.04
N ILE A 256 1.20 9.78 -0.94
CA ILE A 256 -0.08 10.35 -1.38
C ILE A 256 -1.21 9.34 -1.26
N GLN A 257 -2.41 9.87 -1.03
CA GLN A 257 -3.65 9.18 -1.34
C GLN A 257 -4.33 9.93 -2.48
N ILE A 258 -4.58 9.24 -3.59
CA ILE A 258 -5.16 9.80 -4.80
C ILE A 258 -6.44 9.06 -5.15
N SER A 259 -7.52 9.79 -5.41
CA SER A 259 -8.80 9.20 -5.82
C SER A 259 -9.22 9.66 -7.20
N MET A 260 -9.92 8.77 -7.90
CA MET A 260 -10.39 8.94 -9.27
C MET A 260 -11.72 8.24 -9.50
N SER A 261 -12.48 8.65 -10.51
CA SER A 261 -13.78 8.06 -10.85
C SER A 261 -13.88 7.67 -12.32
N ASN A 262 -14.76 6.71 -12.57
CA ASN A 262 -15.17 6.23 -13.89
C ASN A 262 -16.50 6.89 -14.30
N LYS A 263 -16.52 8.23 -14.38
CA LYS A 263 -17.71 8.98 -14.85
C LYS A 263 -17.68 9.19 -16.34
#